data_c6ba6dfe15e4684ff4c3f79ce970e7eb
#
_entry.id   c6ba6dfe15e4684ff4c3f79ce970e7eb
#
_cell.length_a   1.000
_cell.length_b   1.000
_cell.length_c   1.000
_cell.angle_alpha   90.00
_cell.angle_beta   90.00
_cell.angle_gamma   90.00
#
_symmetry.space_group_name_H-M   'P 1'
#
loop_
_entity.id
_entity.type
_entity.pdbx_description
1 polymer ?
#
loop_
_entity_poly.entity_id
_entity_poly.type
_entity_poly.pdbx_seq_one_letter_code
_entity_poly.pdbx_strand_id
1 'polypeptide(L)'
;MIMNKIIEFKNVDFRYSDEDKDALNNLNIEFYEGQFTCVLGHNGSGKSTMAKLINALEYPTNGSVITYGYDTADEKNEIPIRRKVGMVFQNPDNQIVATIVEDDVAFGPENLGVPRDEIRKRVDEALKLVDMYEYRKHEPHRLSGGQKQRVAIAGVIAMQTNCIVLDEPTAMLDPKGRREVMSALLKLKNELGISVILVTHFMDEAVKADRVVVMNDGRVELDGTPAEVFSYIELLKSIGLAVPKPMELAVTLKENGIDLKDTPLTAEDFVRIFKEFTNNRG
;
A
#
# COMPACT_ATOMS: atom_id res chain seq x y z
N MET A 1 11.76 20.86 0.07
CA MET A 1 11.33 20.57 1.45
C MET A 1 12.06 19.29 1.87
N ILE A 2 12.67 19.25 3.05
CA ILE A 2 13.26 18.00 3.58
C ILE A 2 12.07 17.16 4.06
N MET A 3 11.82 16.02 3.40
CA MET A 3 10.77 15.10 3.83
C MET A 3 11.19 14.42 5.13
N ASN A 4 10.27 14.34 6.10
CA ASN A 4 10.54 13.69 7.38
C ASN A 4 10.51 12.16 7.19
N LYS A 5 11.62 11.50 7.52
CA LYS A 5 11.74 10.04 7.46
C LYS A 5 11.00 9.41 8.64
N ILE A 6 10.10 8.48 8.36
CA ILE A 6 9.27 7.80 9.37
C ILE A 6 9.64 6.33 9.55
N ILE A 7 10.18 5.68 8.51
CA ILE A 7 10.62 4.29 8.55
C ILE A 7 11.98 4.19 7.85
N GLU A 8 12.90 3.41 8.40
CA GLU A 8 14.23 3.20 7.86
C GLU A 8 14.68 1.76 8.02
N PHE A 9 15.08 1.13 6.92
CA PHE A 9 15.75 -0.17 6.88
C PHE A 9 17.24 0.06 6.63
N LYS A 10 18.11 -0.51 7.48
CA LYS A 10 19.58 -0.43 7.38
C LYS A 10 20.18 -1.82 7.32
N ASN A 11 20.67 -2.21 6.15
CA ASN A 11 21.34 -3.48 5.87
C ASN A 11 20.56 -4.68 6.43
N VAL A 12 19.25 -4.72 6.17
CA VAL A 12 18.33 -5.68 6.76
C VAL A 12 18.36 -6.99 6.00
N ASP A 13 18.70 -8.07 6.73
CA ASP A 13 18.47 -9.44 6.29
C ASP A 13 17.33 -10.04 7.10
N PHE A 14 16.54 -10.89 6.45
CA PHE A 14 15.50 -11.65 7.12
C PHE A 14 15.32 -13.03 6.48
N ARG A 15 15.24 -14.07 7.34
CA ARG A 15 14.97 -15.44 6.94
C ARG A 15 13.90 -16.04 7.85
N TYR A 16 12.91 -16.70 7.26
CA TYR A 16 11.96 -17.51 8.01
C TYR A 16 12.66 -18.79 8.55
N SER A 17 12.25 -19.25 9.73
CA SER A 17 12.89 -20.41 10.42
C SER A 17 12.88 -21.68 9.58
N ASP A 18 11.88 -21.85 8.73
CA ASP A 18 11.64 -23.06 7.93
C ASP A 18 12.17 -22.94 6.49
N GLU A 19 12.88 -21.84 6.15
CA GLU A 19 13.39 -21.59 4.81
C GLU A 19 14.92 -21.50 4.80
N ASP A 20 15.54 -22.04 3.72
CA ASP A 20 16.99 -21.96 3.49
C ASP A 20 17.42 -20.64 2.84
N LYS A 21 16.48 -19.91 2.20
CA LYS A 21 16.75 -18.67 1.46
C LYS A 21 16.30 -17.44 2.27
N ASP A 22 17.11 -16.38 2.23
CA ASP A 22 16.72 -15.09 2.81
C ASP A 22 15.56 -14.48 2.03
N ALA A 23 14.51 -14.08 2.74
CA ALA A 23 13.38 -13.36 2.19
C ALA A 23 13.72 -11.88 1.95
N LEU A 24 14.63 -11.32 2.76
CA LEU A 24 15.26 -10.01 2.55
C LEU A 24 16.78 -10.16 2.62
N ASN A 25 17.49 -9.43 1.78
CA ASN A 25 18.92 -9.54 1.60
C ASN A 25 19.55 -8.15 1.49
N ASN A 26 20.20 -7.69 2.57
CA ASN A 26 20.81 -6.37 2.69
C ASN A 26 19.88 -5.24 2.23
N LEU A 27 18.60 -5.31 2.65
CA LEU A 27 17.59 -4.33 2.27
C LEU A 27 17.91 -2.98 2.91
N ASN A 28 17.99 -1.94 2.08
CA ASN A 28 18.14 -0.55 2.48
C ASN A 28 17.05 0.27 1.82
N ILE A 29 16.14 0.86 2.62
CA ILE A 29 15.02 1.68 2.12
C ILE A 29 14.53 2.61 3.22
N GLU A 30 14.01 3.77 2.82
CA GLU A 30 13.39 4.75 3.70
C GLU A 30 11.97 5.06 3.24
N PHE A 31 11.05 5.35 4.16
CA PHE A 31 9.71 5.85 3.86
C PHE A 31 9.50 7.19 4.56
N TYR A 32 8.70 8.04 3.94
CA TYR A 32 8.54 9.44 4.32
C TYR A 32 7.11 9.80 4.71
N GLU A 33 6.98 10.77 5.60
CA GLU A 33 5.71 11.25 6.11
C GLU A 33 4.82 11.85 5.01
N GLY A 34 3.52 11.53 5.04
CA GLY A 34 2.52 12.04 4.11
C GLY A 34 2.67 11.52 2.66
N GLN A 35 3.59 10.58 2.40
CA GLN A 35 3.81 10.00 1.08
C GLN A 35 2.93 8.77 0.86
N PHE A 36 2.39 8.64 -0.36
CA PHE A 36 1.81 7.39 -0.83
C PHE A 36 2.90 6.63 -1.62
N THR A 37 3.47 5.60 -0.99
CA THR A 37 4.47 4.72 -1.64
C THR A 37 3.81 3.41 -2.03
N CYS A 38 3.97 3.03 -3.30
CA CYS A 38 3.58 1.71 -3.79
C CYS A 38 4.80 0.80 -3.88
N VAL A 39 4.70 -0.42 -3.36
CA VAL A 39 5.76 -1.43 -3.42
C VAL A 39 5.34 -2.55 -4.36
N LEU A 40 6.04 -2.67 -5.47
CA LEU A 40 5.86 -3.68 -6.51
C LEU A 40 6.91 -4.79 -6.41
N GLY A 41 6.62 -5.94 -6.99
CA GLY A 41 7.54 -7.07 -7.11
C GLY A 41 6.78 -8.36 -7.39
N HIS A 42 7.45 -9.38 -7.90
CA HIS A 42 6.86 -10.71 -8.07
C HIS A 42 6.60 -11.42 -6.73
N ASN A 43 5.87 -12.53 -6.76
CA ASN A 43 5.64 -13.34 -5.55
C ASN A 43 6.98 -13.88 -5.03
N GLY A 44 7.21 -13.73 -3.70
CA GLY A 44 8.48 -14.11 -3.09
C GLY A 44 9.59 -13.07 -3.16
N SER A 45 9.34 -11.85 -3.69
CA SER A 45 10.35 -10.78 -3.73
C SER A 45 10.62 -10.08 -2.40
N GLY A 46 9.94 -10.48 -1.29
CA GLY A 46 10.17 -9.94 0.05
C GLY A 46 9.21 -8.83 0.51
N LYS A 47 8.24 -8.40 -0.31
CA LYS A 47 7.31 -7.28 0.00
C LYS A 47 6.52 -7.46 1.29
N SER A 48 5.85 -8.59 1.45
CA SER A 48 5.06 -8.90 2.65
C SER A 48 5.93 -9.02 3.90
N THR A 49 7.13 -9.55 3.74
CA THR A 49 8.13 -9.63 4.83
C THR A 49 8.56 -8.23 5.26
N MET A 50 8.88 -7.35 4.30
CA MET A 50 9.18 -5.94 4.58
C MET A 50 8.01 -5.25 5.31
N ALA A 51 6.76 -5.46 4.85
CA ALA A 51 5.57 -4.90 5.48
C ALA A 51 5.41 -5.35 6.94
N LYS A 52 5.65 -6.63 7.23
CA LYS A 52 5.59 -7.18 8.60
C LYS A 52 6.69 -6.62 9.51
N LEU A 53 7.90 -6.42 9.00
CA LEU A 53 9.00 -5.82 9.76
C LEU A 53 8.71 -4.36 10.13
N ILE A 54 8.03 -3.60 9.28
CA ILE A 54 7.62 -2.20 9.57
C ILE A 54 6.73 -2.13 10.82
N ASN A 55 5.82 -3.11 11.00
CA ASN A 55 4.84 -3.13 12.09
C ASN A 55 5.28 -3.98 13.29
N ALA A 56 6.54 -4.43 13.33
CA ALA A 56 7.08 -5.33 14.36
C ALA A 56 6.22 -6.62 14.55
N LEU A 57 5.74 -7.19 13.43
CA LEU A 57 5.14 -8.53 13.39
C LEU A 57 6.19 -9.61 13.13
N GLU A 58 7.31 -9.23 12.56
CA GLU A 58 8.53 -9.99 12.40
C GLU A 58 9.72 -9.12 12.82
N TYR A 59 10.86 -9.75 13.13
CA TYR A 59 12.07 -9.06 13.57
C TYR A 59 13.23 -9.35 12.60
N PRO A 60 14.08 -8.36 12.27
CA PRO A 60 15.18 -8.58 11.34
C PRO A 60 16.17 -9.63 11.91
N THR A 61 16.70 -10.49 11.03
CA THR A 61 17.77 -11.42 11.39
C THR A 61 19.10 -10.69 11.57
N ASN A 62 19.37 -9.71 10.71
CA ASN A 62 20.50 -8.79 10.77
C ASN A 62 20.07 -7.39 10.36
N GLY A 63 20.89 -6.39 10.69
CA GLY A 63 20.58 -4.99 10.40
C GLY A 63 19.60 -4.39 11.41
N SER A 64 18.92 -3.31 11.04
CA SER A 64 17.94 -2.65 11.89
C SER A 64 16.79 -2.05 11.10
N VAL A 65 15.59 -2.12 11.67
CA VAL A 65 14.39 -1.44 11.17
C VAL A 65 13.93 -0.45 12.22
N ILE A 66 13.93 0.83 11.87
CA ILE A 66 13.49 1.89 12.75
C ILE A 66 12.16 2.44 12.23
N THR A 67 11.11 2.34 13.04
CA THR A 67 9.77 2.84 12.71
C THR A 67 9.35 3.94 13.69
N TYR A 68 9.15 5.16 13.19
CA TYR A 68 8.87 6.36 14.00
C TYR A 68 9.85 6.55 15.17
N GLY A 69 11.14 6.23 14.95
CA GLY A 69 12.20 6.35 15.95
C GLY A 69 12.30 5.17 16.91
N TYR A 70 11.44 4.16 16.79
CA TYR A 70 11.47 2.93 17.58
C TYR A 70 12.15 1.82 16.80
N ASP A 71 13.08 1.10 17.43
CA ASP A 71 13.68 -0.11 16.87
C ASP A 71 12.66 -1.26 16.94
N THR A 72 12.37 -1.89 15.80
CA THR A 72 11.39 -2.99 15.73
C THR A 72 11.89 -4.27 16.39
N ALA A 73 13.21 -4.44 16.57
CA ALA A 73 13.80 -5.61 17.23
C ALA A 73 13.62 -5.61 18.76
N ASP A 74 13.25 -4.47 19.37
CA ASP A 74 12.94 -4.41 20.81
C ASP A 74 11.44 -4.63 21.03
N GLU A 75 11.06 -5.79 21.60
CA GLU A 75 9.67 -6.17 21.90
C GLU A 75 8.89 -5.10 22.68
N LYS A 76 9.58 -4.28 23.51
CA LYS A 76 8.94 -3.18 24.24
C LYS A 76 8.38 -2.10 23.33
N ASN A 77 8.85 -2.02 22.09
CA ASN A 77 8.44 -1.03 21.11
C ASN A 77 7.23 -1.48 20.26
N GLU A 78 6.78 -2.73 20.36
CA GLU A 78 5.67 -3.24 19.56
C GLU A 78 4.40 -2.37 19.66
N ILE A 79 3.94 -2.09 20.89
CA ILE A 79 2.73 -1.28 21.12
C ILE A 79 2.95 0.16 20.66
N PRO A 80 4.05 0.87 21.01
CA PRO A 80 4.38 2.17 20.43
C PRO A 80 4.37 2.20 18.91
N ILE A 81 4.95 1.19 18.23
CA ILE A 81 4.99 1.08 16.77
C ILE A 81 3.58 0.88 16.22
N ARG A 82 2.81 -0.11 16.74
CA ARG A 82 1.45 -0.43 16.28
C ARG A 82 0.44 0.69 16.51
N ARG A 83 0.70 1.60 17.45
CA ARG A 83 -0.05 2.86 17.60
C ARG A 83 0.21 3.86 16.48
N LYS A 84 1.41 3.81 15.88
CA LYS A 84 1.81 4.73 14.79
C LYS A 84 1.54 4.15 13.41
N VAL A 85 1.70 2.84 13.27
CA VAL A 85 1.58 2.15 11.98
C VAL A 85 0.51 1.07 12.09
N GLY A 86 -0.59 1.26 11.37
CA GLY A 86 -1.62 0.24 11.22
C GLY A 86 -1.28 -0.68 10.06
N MET A 87 -1.68 -1.96 10.16
CA MET A 87 -1.48 -2.93 9.09
C MET A 87 -2.82 -3.51 8.64
N VAL A 88 -2.97 -3.65 7.31
CA VAL A 88 -4.13 -4.27 6.67
C VAL A 88 -3.63 -5.44 5.82
N PHE A 89 -4.18 -6.62 6.05
CA PHE A 89 -3.77 -7.86 5.38
C PHE A 89 -4.55 -8.12 4.09
N GLN A 90 -4.02 -9.01 3.27
CA GLN A 90 -4.59 -9.41 1.99
C GLN A 90 -6.02 -9.96 2.12
N ASN A 91 -6.26 -10.83 3.11
CA ASN A 91 -7.57 -11.43 3.35
C ASN A 91 -8.27 -10.74 4.54
N PRO A 92 -9.34 -9.95 4.30
CA PRO A 92 -10.06 -9.27 5.36
C PRO A 92 -10.76 -10.24 6.34
N ASP A 93 -11.12 -11.45 5.91
CA ASP A 93 -11.75 -12.44 6.79
C ASP A 93 -10.81 -12.92 7.91
N ASN A 94 -9.51 -12.82 7.74
CA ASN A 94 -8.52 -13.14 8.78
C ASN A 94 -8.30 -11.98 9.76
N GLN A 95 -8.81 -10.78 9.44
CA GLN A 95 -8.62 -9.58 10.24
C GLN A 95 -9.87 -9.19 11.03
N ILE A 96 -11.06 -9.43 10.45
CA ILE A 96 -12.34 -9.13 11.10
C ILE A 96 -12.62 -10.15 12.19
N VAL A 97 -12.82 -9.67 13.43
CA VAL A 97 -12.97 -10.51 14.64
C VAL A 97 -14.35 -10.37 15.29
N ALA A 98 -15.06 -9.26 15.06
CA ALA A 98 -16.37 -9.03 15.65
C ALA A 98 -17.53 -9.49 14.75
N THR A 99 -18.71 -9.67 15.39
CA THR A 99 -19.93 -10.08 14.69
C THR A 99 -20.72 -8.91 14.09
N ILE A 100 -20.38 -7.68 14.47
CA ILE A 100 -20.99 -6.43 13.99
C ILE A 100 -19.89 -5.49 13.53
N VAL A 101 -20.12 -4.81 12.41
CA VAL A 101 -19.12 -3.92 11.77
C VAL A 101 -18.60 -2.82 12.71
N GLU A 102 -19.49 -2.11 13.45
CA GLU A 102 -19.05 -1.03 14.34
C GLU A 102 -18.23 -1.55 15.53
N ASP A 103 -18.52 -2.77 16.00
CA ASP A 103 -17.78 -3.40 17.10
C ASP A 103 -16.39 -3.83 16.61
N ASP A 104 -16.28 -4.29 15.37
CA ASP A 104 -14.99 -4.63 14.75
C ASP A 104 -14.08 -3.40 14.61
N VAL A 105 -14.64 -2.29 14.13
CA VAL A 105 -13.91 -1.02 14.01
C VAL A 105 -13.54 -0.43 15.38
N ALA A 106 -14.33 -0.69 16.42
CA ALA A 106 -14.05 -0.27 17.79
C ALA A 106 -12.94 -1.08 18.46
N PHE A 107 -12.68 -2.31 18.02
CA PHE A 107 -11.76 -3.26 18.65
C PHE A 107 -10.34 -2.68 18.86
N GLY A 108 -9.79 -2.03 17.83
CA GLY A 108 -8.46 -1.40 17.92
C GLY A 108 -8.39 -0.29 18.97
N PRO A 109 -9.25 0.74 18.91
CA PRO A 109 -9.34 1.79 19.93
C PRO A 109 -9.60 1.28 21.36
N GLU A 110 -10.42 0.23 21.53
CA GLU A 110 -10.67 -0.39 22.84
C GLU A 110 -9.39 -0.99 23.42
N ASN A 111 -8.62 -1.74 22.63
CA ASN A 111 -7.35 -2.30 23.04
C ASN A 111 -6.29 -1.23 23.37
N LEU A 112 -6.41 -0.05 22.77
CA LEU A 112 -5.56 1.11 23.08
C LEU A 112 -6.00 1.87 24.34
N GLY A 113 -7.11 1.48 24.98
CA GLY A 113 -7.66 2.12 26.18
C GLY A 113 -8.28 3.48 25.92
N VAL A 114 -8.78 3.73 24.69
CA VAL A 114 -9.46 4.98 24.34
C VAL A 114 -10.80 5.08 25.13
N PRO A 115 -11.18 6.25 25.68
CA PRO A 115 -12.46 6.41 26.35
C PRO A 115 -13.66 6.12 25.44
N ARG A 116 -14.72 5.51 26.01
CA ARG A 116 -15.88 5.02 25.25
C ARG A 116 -16.55 6.07 24.35
N ASP A 117 -16.71 7.28 24.85
CA ASP A 117 -17.34 8.36 24.08
C ASP A 117 -16.48 8.78 22.87
N GLU A 118 -15.17 8.75 23.03
CA GLU A 118 -14.22 9.02 21.95
C GLU A 118 -14.17 7.86 20.95
N ILE A 119 -14.26 6.60 21.40
CA ILE A 119 -14.35 5.43 20.50
C ILE A 119 -15.53 5.57 19.56
N ARG A 120 -16.72 5.91 20.09
CA ARG A 120 -17.93 6.07 19.26
C ARG A 120 -17.73 7.09 18.16
N LYS A 121 -17.13 8.24 18.48
CA LYS A 121 -16.83 9.29 17.51
C LYS A 121 -15.86 8.80 16.43
N ARG A 122 -14.74 8.16 16.83
CA ARG A 122 -13.72 7.66 15.91
C ARG A 122 -14.28 6.59 14.97
N VAL A 123 -15.09 5.67 15.47
CA VAL A 123 -15.75 4.63 14.68
C VAL A 123 -16.68 5.24 13.64
N ASP A 124 -17.54 6.19 14.05
CA ASP A 124 -18.45 6.85 13.12
C ASP A 124 -17.72 7.64 12.02
N GLU A 125 -16.65 8.37 12.38
CA GLU A 125 -15.81 9.12 11.44
C GLU A 125 -15.06 8.19 10.48
N ALA A 126 -14.45 7.11 11.00
CA ALA A 126 -13.71 6.15 10.18
C ALA A 126 -14.63 5.45 9.18
N LEU A 127 -15.82 4.99 9.61
CA LEU A 127 -16.79 4.35 8.72
C LEU A 127 -17.34 5.30 7.64
N LYS A 128 -17.55 6.58 7.97
CA LYS A 128 -17.95 7.59 6.97
C LYS A 128 -16.87 7.82 5.93
N LEU A 129 -15.60 7.86 6.34
CA LEU A 129 -14.47 8.11 5.45
C LEU A 129 -14.31 7.04 4.37
N VAL A 130 -14.60 5.78 4.72
CA VAL A 130 -14.53 4.65 3.79
C VAL A 130 -15.88 4.27 3.15
N ASP A 131 -16.90 5.12 3.29
CA ASP A 131 -18.26 4.91 2.77
C ASP A 131 -18.93 3.61 3.28
N MET A 132 -18.72 3.29 4.57
CA MET A 132 -19.27 2.09 5.22
C MET A 132 -20.22 2.39 6.41
N TYR A 133 -20.55 3.66 6.67
CA TYR A 133 -21.35 4.06 7.82
C TYR A 133 -22.74 3.44 7.84
N GLU A 134 -23.41 3.31 6.69
CA GLU A 134 -24.74 2.69 6.58
C GLU A 134 -24.72 1.18 6.91
N TYR A 135 -23.53 0.56 6.82
CA TYR A 135 -23.34 -0.86 7.11
C TYR A 135 -22.91 -1.12 8.56
N ARG A 136 -22.80 -0.09 9.42
CA ARG A 136 -22.24 -0.20 10.78
C ARG A 136 -22.91 -1.24 11.67
N LYS A 137 -24.22 -1.49 11.48
CA LYS A 137 -25.00 -2.49 12.21
C LYS A 137 -25.08 -3.84 11.51
N HIS A 138 -24.43 -4.01 10.37
CA HIS A 138 -24.47 -5.27 9.63
C HIS A 138 -23.46 -6.26 10.20
N GLU A 139 -23.73 -7.51 9.92
CA GLU A 139 -22.82 -8.63 10.20
C GLU A 139 -21.77 -8.68 9.08
N PRO A 140 -20.45 -8.73 9.38
CA PRO A 140 -19.39 -8.72 8.36
C PRO A 140 -19.52 -9.83 7.32
N HIS A 141 -20.04 -11.00 7.69
CA HIS A 141 -20.18 -12.11 6.73
C HIS A 141 -21.19 -11.82 5.59
N ARG A 142 -22.04 -10.80 5.74
CA ARG A 142 -23.01 -10.36 4.70
C ARG A 142 -22.41 -9.31 3.74
N LEU A 143 -21.19 -8.88 3.99
CA LEU A 143 -20.51 -7.87 3.19
C LEU A 143 -19.75 -8.52 2.02
N SER A 144 -19.63 -7.77 0.90
CA SER A 144 -18.72 -8.14 -0.17
C SER A 144 -17.26 -8.03 0.28
N GLY A 145 -16.33 -8.69 -0.44
CA GLY A 145 -14.89 -8.60 -0.12
C GLY A 145 -14.38 -7.16 -0.06
N GLY A 146 -14.77 -6.30 -1.01
CA GLY A 146 -14.40 -4.89 -1.01
C GLY A 146 -14.99 -4.10 0.17
N GLN A 147 -16.20 -4.42 0.61
CA GLN A 147 -16.80 -3.84 1.81
C GLN A 147 -16.06 -4.28 3.07
N LYS A 148 -15.74 -5.57 3.20
CA LYS A 148 -14.94 -6.10 4.32
C LYS A 148 -13.57 -5.43 4.38
N GLN A 149 -12.90 -5.26 3.24
CA GLN A 149 -11.60 -4.59 3.18
C GLN A 149 -11.68 -3.14 3.65
N ARG A 150 -12.75 -2.40 3.27
CA ARG A 150 -12.97 -1.04 3.77
C ARG A 150 -13.28 -1.00 5.27
N VAL A 151 -13.96 -2.01 5.81
CA VAL A 151 -14.15 -2.14 7.27
C VAL A 151 -12.81 -2.35 7.97
N ALA A 152 -11.95 -3.24 7.46
CA ALA A 152 -10.60 -3.45 7.99
C ALA A 152 -9.76 -2.16 7.98
N ILE A 153 -9.84 -1.39 6.89
CA ILE A 153 -9.19 -0.07 6.79
C ILE A 153 -9.79 0.90 7.83
N ALA A 154 -11.13 0.92 8.00
CA ALA A 154 -11.77 1.76 9.02
C ALA A 154 -11.30 1.43 10.44
N GLY A 155 -11.09 0.16 10.77
CA GLY A 155 -10.50 -0.27 12.05
C GLY A 155 -9.14 0.36 12.31
N VAL A 156 -8.27 0.40 11.30
CA VAL A 156 -6.97 1.06 11.39
C VAL A 156 -7.09 2.57 11.53
N ILE A 157 -8.00 3.20 10.78
CA ILE A 157 -8.24 4.65 10.87
C ILE A 157 -8.74 5.05 12.27
N ALA A 158 -9.66 4.27 12.85
CA ALA A 158 -10.22 4.53 14.18
C ALA A 158 -9.16 4.53 15.28
N MET A 159 -8.04 3.83 15.08
CA MET A 159 -6.87 3.88 15.95
C MET A 159 -6.09 5.21 15.85
N GLN A 160 -6.37 6.05 14.84
CA GLN A 160 -5.65 7.31 14.54
C GLN A 160 -4.15 7.09 14.30
N THR A 161 -3.82 6.10 13.48
CA THR A 161 -2.45 5.82 13.07
C THR A 161 -1.92 6.90 12.12
N ASN A 162 -0.60 7.12 12.13
CA ASN A 162 0.06 8.09 11.25
C ASN A 162 0.44 7.49 9.89
N CYS A 163 0.55 6.17 9.83
CA CYS A 163 0.91 5.42 8.63
C CYS A 163 0.03 4.17 8.53
N ILE A 164 -0.34 3.78 7.32
CA ILE A 164 -1.02 2.53 7.03
C ILE A 164 -0.17 1.73 6.05
N VAL A 165 0.15 0.49 6.42
CA VAL A 165 0.78 -0.50 5.55
C VAL A 165 -0.29 -1.49 5.11
N LEU A 166 -0.43 -1.69 3.81
CA LEU A 166 -1.42 -2.61 3.24
C LEU A 166 -0.70 -3.66 2.40
N ASP A 167 -0.88 -4.92 2.76
CA ASP A 167 -0.30 -6.04 2.05
C ASP A 167 -1.33 -6.66 1.11
N GLU A 168 -1.23 -6.34 -0.18
CA GLU A 168 -2.12 -6.78 -1.27
C GLU A 168 -3.62 -6.66 -0.97
N PRO A 169 -4.12 -5.53 -0.45
CA PRO A 169 -5.50 -5.39 0.07
C PRO A 169 -6.57 -5.55 -1.00
N THR A 170 -6.19 -5.51 -2.27
CA THR A 170 -7.10 -5.50 -3.43
C THR A 170 -7.04 -6.79 -4.26
N ALA A 171 -6.11 -7.71 -3.93
CA ALA A 171 -5.84 -8.90 -4.74
C ALA A 171 -7.07 -9.82 -4.93
N MET A 172 -7.94 -9.89 -3.93
CA MET A 172 -9.15 -10.74 -3.94
C MET A 172 -10.42 -9.99 -4.38
N LEU A 173 -10.30 -8.74 -4.84
CA LEU A 173 -11.44 -7.89 -5.14
C LEU A 173 -11.75 -7.82 -6.64
N ASP A 174 -13.03 -7.66 -6.95
CA ASP A 174 -13.49 -7.30 -8.27
C ASP A 174 -13.02 -5.88 -8.65
N PRO A 175 -13.06 -5.48 -9.93
CA PRO A 175 -12.60 -4.17 -10.36
C PRO A 175 -13.31 -2.99 -9.69
N LYS A 176 -14.56 -3.17 -9.26
CA LYS A 176 -15.31 -2.13 -8.54
C LYS A 176 -14.78 -1.99 -7.12
N GLY A 177 -14.65 -3.08 -6.38
CA GLY A 177 -14.10 -3.11 -5.02
C GLY A 177 -12.68 -2.53 -4.96
N ARG A 178 -11.82 -2.86 -5.94
CA ARG A 178 -10.48 -2.25 -6.04
C ARG A 178 -10.53 -0.73 -6.16
N ARG A 179 -11.37 -0.20 -7.05
CA ARG A 179 -11.53 1.27 -7.19
C ARG A 179 -12.01 1.93 -5.90
N GLU A 180 -12.94 1.29 -5.19
CA GLU A 180 -13.49 1.81 -3.93
C GLU A 180 -12.43 1.84 -2.83
N VAL A 181 -11.62 0.77 -2.68
CA VAL A 181 -10.50 0.73 -1.73
C VAL A 181 -9.45 1.77 -2.09
N MET A 182 -9.03 1.87 -3.36
CA MET A 182 -8.06 2.87 -3.80
C MET A 182 -8.56 4.30 -3.58
N SER A 183 -9.86 4.56 -3.79
CA SER A 183 -10.46 5.86 -3.49
C SER A 183 -10.37 6.19 -2.00
N ALA A 184 -10.63 5.23 -1.12
CA ALA A 184 -10.50 5.41 0.32
C ALA A 184 -9.03 5.73 0.71
N LEU A 185 -8.04 5.00 0.18
CA LEU A 185 -6.62 5.25 0.45
C LEU A 185 -6.17 6.65 0.00
N LEU A 186 -6.62 7.09 -1.18
CA LEU A 186 -6.34 8.44 -1.68
C LEU A 186 -6.98 9.54 -0.81
N LYS A 187 -8.19 9.32 -0.31
CA LYS A 187 -8.83 10.23 0.67
C LYS A 187 -7.99 10.30 1.96
N LEU A 188 -7.55 9.16 2.50
CA LEU A 188 -6.71 9.12 3.70
C LEU A 188 -5.43 9.96 3.55
N LYS A 189 -4.74 9.76 2.45
CA LYS A 189 -3.52 10.52 2.14
C LYS A 189 -3.80 12.00 1.96
N ASN A 190 -4.81 12.37 1.15
CA ASN A 190 -5.02 13.76 0.73
C ASN A 190 -5.77 14.60 1.79
N GLU A 191 -6.70 14.01 2.54
CA GLU A 191 -7.54 14.74 3.50
C GLU A 191 -6.99 14.67 4.93
N LEU A 192 -6.35 13.54 5.31
CA LEU A 192 -5.83 13.35 6.66
C LEU A 192 -4.29 13.38 6.74
N GLY A 193 -3.57 13.46 5.62
CA GLY A 193 -2.11 13.47 5.59
C GLY A 193 -1.46 12.15 6.06
N ILE A 194 -2.23 11.05 6.09
CA ILE A 194 -1.73 9.75 6.52
C ILE A 194 -0.77 9.21 5.46
N SER A 195 0.39 8.71 5.90
CA SER A 195 1.33 8.01 5.04
C SER A 195 0.76 6.66 4.64
N VAL A 196 0.87 6.29 3.36
CA VAL A 196 0.35 5.03 2.83
C VAL A 196 1.49 4.23 2.20
N ILE A 197 1.65 2.99 2.63
CA ILE A 197 2.55 2.01 2.01
C ILE A 197 1.70 0.88 1.48
N LEU A 198 1.54 0.80 0.17
CA LEU A 198 0.72 -0.18 -0.52
C LEU A 198 1.58 -1.22 -1.21
N VAL A 199 1.58 -2.44 -0.72
CA VAL A 199 2.11 -3.60 -1.44
C VAL A 199 1.05 -4.09 -2.42
N THR A 200 1.39 -4.16 -3.71
CA THR A 200 0.49 -4.65 -4.75
C THR A 200 1.26 -5.21 -5.95
N HIS A 201 0.56 -5.93 -6.80
CA HIS A 201 1.04 -6.35 -8.12
C HIS A 201 0.23 -5.68 -9.26
N PHE A 202 -0.67 -4.75 -8.94
CA PHE A 202 -1.49 -4.03 -9.93
C PHE A 202 -0.84 -2.70 -10.33
N MET A 203 -0.50 -2.57 -11.61
CA MET A 203 0.12 -1.36 -12.16
C MET A 203 -0.82 -0.15 -12.10
N ASP A 204 -2.13 -0.37 -12.26
CA ASP A 204 -3.17 0.68 -12.18
C ASP A 204 -3.25 1.34 -10.77
N GLU A 205 -2.77 0.65 -9.75
CA GLU A 205 -2.68 1.17 -8.39
C GLU A 205 -1.38 1.95 -8.21
N ALA A 206 -0.26 1.39 -8.71
CA ALA A 206 1.05 1.99 -8.59
C ALA A 206 1.18 3.34 -9.31
N VAL A 207 0.51 3.52 -10.45
CA VAL A 207 0.51 4.81 -11.18
C VAL A 207 -0.15 5.96 -10.40
N LYS A 208 -0.90 5.66 -9.33
CA LYS A 208 -1.56 6.66 -8.48
C LYS A 208 -0.72 7.07 -7.26
N ALA A 209 0.39 6.39 -7.03
CA ALA A 209 1.27 6.67 -5.92
C ALA A 209 2.18 7.89 -6.20
N ASP A 210 2.69 8.51 -5.13
CA ASP A 210 3.72 9.54 -5.26
C ASP A 210 5.08 8.92 -5.58
N ARG A 211 5.32 7.68 -5.11
CA ARG A 211 6.57 6.94 -5.27
C ARG A 211 6.29 5.47 -5.49
N VAL A 212 7.08 4.85 -6.35
CA VAL A 212 7.05 3.42 -6.62
C VAL A 212 8.42 2.83 -6.27
N VAL A 213 8.39 1.76 -5.48
CA VAL A 213 9.55 0.95 -5.15
C VAL A 213 9.35 -0.42 -5.76
N VAL A 214 10.33 -0.92 -6.49
CA VAL A 214 10.31 -2.27 -7.05
C VAL A 214 11.26 -3.15 -6.26
N MET A 215 10.73 -4.24 -5.70
CA MET A 215 11.52 -5.24 -5.00
C MET A 215 11.73 -6.47 -5.88
N ASN A 216 12.96 -6.97 -5.87
CA ASN A 216 13.36 -8.19 -6.54
C ASN A 216 14.34 -8.96 -5.66
N ASP A 217 14.11 -10.28 -5.43
CA ASP A 217 14.99 -11.16 -4.63
C ASP A 217 15.43 -10.55 -3.27
N GLY A 218 14.47 -9.96 -2.54
CA GLY A 218 14.70 -9.38 -1.22
C GLY A 218 15.44 -8.05 -1.19
N ARG A 219 15.60 -7.37 -2.33
CA ARG A 219 16.30 -6.08 -2.50
C ARG A 219 15.43 -5.05 -3.20
N VAL A 220 15.80 -3.77 -3.07
CA VAL A 220 15.25 -2.71 -3.92
C VAL A 220 15.98 -2.73 -5.26
N GLU A 221 15.23 -2.87 -6.34
CA GLU A 221 15.72 -2.85 -7.71
C GLU A 221 15.54 -1.47 -8.34
N LEU A 222 14.36 -0.85 -8.17
CA LEU A 222 14.06 0.50 -8.63
C LEU A 222 13.33 1.28 -7.55
N ASP A 223 13.54 2.60 -7.53
CA ASP A 223 12.94 3.53 -6.59
C ASP A 223 12.81 4.91 -7.24
N GLY A 224 11.61 5.43 -7.37
CA GLY A 224 11.36 6.72 -8.01
C GLY A 224 9.88 7.04 -8.15
N THR A 225 9.57 8.07 -8.92
CA THR A 225 8.19 8.36 -9.33
C THR A 225 7.64 7.26 -10.25
N PRO A 226 6.31 7.09 -10.37
CA PRO A 226 5.74 6.14 -11.32
C PRO A 226 6.30 6.30 -12.75
N ALA A 227 6.47 7.53 -13.23
CA ALA A 227 7.00 7.80 -14.56
C ALA A 227 8.45 7.32 -14.72
N GLU A 228 9.31 7.57 -13.72
CA GLU A 228 10.69 7.11 -13.72
C GLU A 228 10.77 5.59 -13.70
N VAL A 229 10.10 4.93 -12.75
CA VAL A 229 10.16 3.47 -12.58
C VAL A 229 9.62 2.75 -13.80
N PHE A 230 8.46 3.15 -14.32
CA PHE A 230 7.89 2.49 -15.49
C PHE A 230 8.64 2.78 -16.81
N SER A 231 9.55 3.77 -16.84
CA SER A 231 10.44 3.96 -17.99
C SER A 231 11.42 2.81 -18.22
N TYR A 232 11.73 2.01 -17.17
CA TYR A 232 12.62 0.85 -17.23
C TYR A 232 11.90 -0.43 -17.72
N ILE A 233 11.20 -0.34 -18.88
CA ILE A 233 10.32 -1.39 -19.40
C ILE A 233 11.00 -2.74 -19.50
N GLU A 234 12.20 -2.81 -20.09
CA GLU A 234 12.93 -4.07 -20.32
C GLU A 234 13.35 -4.71 -18.97
N LEU A 235 13.79 -3.91 -18.02
CA LEU A 235 14.15 -4.40 -16.69
C LEU A 235 12.92 -4.96 -15.97
N LEU A 236 11.80 -4.23 -15.97
CA LEU A 236 10.55 -4.68 -15.33
C LEU A 236 10.07 -6.00 -15.94
N LYS A 237 10.09 -6.12 -17.27
CA LYS A 237 9.74 -7.37 -17.96
C LYS A 237 10.70 -8.51 -17.61
N SER A 238 12.02 -8.24 -17.51
CA SER A 238 13.02 -9.26 -17.19
C SER A 238 12.86 -9.86 -15.80
N ILE A 239 12.31 -9.09 -14.84
CA ILE A 239 12.01 -9.55 -13.49
C ILE A 239 10.53 -9.99 -13.32
N GLY A 240 9.82 -10.21 -14.43
CA GLY A 240 8.46 -10.75 -14.43
C GLY A 240 7.36 -9.76 -14.05
N LEU A 241 7.62 -8.46 -14.11
CA LEU A 241 6.63 -7.42 -13.87
C LEU A 241 6.04 -6.88 -15.17
N ALA A 242 4.74 -6.58 -15.14
CA ALA A 242 4.07 -5.86 -16.21
C ALA A 242 4.39 -4.36 -16.16
N VAL A 243 4.06 -3.65 -17.21
CA VAL A 243 4.01 -2.18 -17.24
C VAL A 243 2.55 -1.71 -17.43
N PRO A 244 2.22 -0.44 -17.16
CA PRO A 244 0.88 0.07 -17.42
C PRO A 244 0.44 -0.17 -18.87
N LYS A 245 -0.76 -0.69 -19.09
CA LYS A 245 -1.27 -1.00 -20.43
C LYS A 245 -1.25 0.18 -21.43
N PRO A 246 -1.60 1.42 -21.01
CA PRO A 246 -1.47 2.58 -21.89
C PRO A 246 -0.04 2.82 -22.38
N MET A 247 0.96 2.57 -21.53
CA MET A 247 2.36 2.65 -21.87
C MET A 247 2.77 1.54 -22.85
N GLU A 248 2.33 0.30 -22.60
CA GLU A 248 2.58 -0.84 -23.49
C GLU A 248 2.03 -0.57 -24.91
N LEU A 249 0.83 0.02 -25.00
CA LEU A 249 0.23 0.45 -26.25
C LEU A 249 1.04 1.55 -26.92
N ALA A 250 1.53 2.54 -26.18
CA ALA A 250 2.38 3.61 -26.75
C ALA A 250 3.70 3.07 -27.33
N VAL A 251 4.32 2.08 -26.66
CA VAL A 251 5.51 1.40 -27.19
C VAL A 251 5.18 0.67 -28.50
N THR A 252 4.10 -0.10 -28.53
CA THR A 252 3.66 -0.80 -29.75
C THR A 252 3.37 0.16 -30.90
N LEU A 253 2.76 1.31 -30.64
CA LEU A 253 2.53 2.35 -31.65
C LEU A 253 3.84 2.91 -32.17
N LYS A 254 4.82 3.15 -31.30
CA LYS A 254 6.14 3.65 -31.68
C LYS A 254 6.90 2.67 -32.57
N GLU A 255 6.85 1.37 -32.27
CA GLU A 255 7.41 0.31 -33.09
C GLU A 255 6.77 0.26 -34.50
N ASN A 256 5.51 0.70 -34.63
CA ASN A 256 4.79 0.83 -35.89
C ASN A 256 4.86 2.24 -36.53
N GLY A 257 5.82 3.07 -36.11
CA GLY A 257 6.08 4.38 -36.73
C GLY A 257 5.21 5.53 -36.21
N ILE A 258 4.44 5.32 -35.13
CA ILE A 258 3.60 6.34 -34.48
C ILE A 258 4.23 6.70 -33.13
N ASP A 259 5.05 7.75 -33.09
CA ASP A 259 5.69 8.24 -31.86
C ASP A 259 4.82 9.33 -31.21
N LEU A 260 4.28 9.02 -30.04
CA LEU A 260 3.41 9.90 -29.26
C LEU A 260 4.17 10.99 -28.50
N LYS A 261 5.51 11.00 -28.53
CA LYS A 261 6.43 11.89 -27.80
C LYS A 261 6.41 11.73 -26.28
N ASP A 262 5.22 11.62 -25.66
CA ASP A 262 5.03 11.43 -24.23
C ASP A 262 4.62 10.00 -23.90
N THR A 263 4.93 9.54 -22.68
CA THR A 263 4.63 8.20 -22.23
C THR A 263 3.40 8.20 -21.31
N PRO A 264 2.25 7.66 -21.77
CA PRO A 264 1.03 7.62 -20.97
C PRO A 264 1.12 6.56 -19.86
N LEU A 265 0.80 6.92 -18.63
CA LEU A 265 0.69 5.98 -17.52
C LEU A 265 -0.76 5.51 -17.29
N THR A 266 -1.74 6.38 -17.60
CA THR A 266 -3.16 6.10 -17.46
C THR A 266 -3.89 6.10 -18.81
N ALA A 267 -5.09 5.52 -18.84
CA ALA A 267 -5.92 5.56 -20.05
C ALA A 267 -6.30 7.01 -20.43
N GLU A 268 -6.56 7.85 -19.43
CA GLU A 268 -6.85 9.27 -19.61
C GLU A 268 -5.66 10.02 -20.23
N ASP A 269 -4.44 9.74 -19.75
CA ASP A 269 -3.21 10.29 -20.36
C ASP A 269 -3.05 9.86 -21.80
N PHE A 270 -3.27 8.57 -22.08
CA PHE A 270 -3.18 8.04 -23.43
C PHE A 270 -4.16 8.76 -24.38
N VAL A 271 -5.41 8.91 -23.97
CA VAL A 271 -6.43 9.60 -24.79
C VAL A 271 -6.06 11.07 -25.03
N ARG A 272 -5.55 11.77 -24.02
CA ARG A 272 -5.10 13.16 -24.12
C ARG A 272 -3.95 13.28 -25.11
N ILE A 273 -2.87 12.51 -24.92
CA ILE A 273 -1.67 12.52 -25.75
C ILE A 273 -1.98 12.12 -27.20
N PHE A 274 -2.83 11.12 -27.39
CA PHE A 274 -3.23 10.66 -28.73
C PHE A 274 -4.04 11.70 -29.49
N LYS A 275 -4.95 12.42 -28.80
CA LYS A 275 -5.71 13.55 -29.41
C LYS A 275 -4.77 14.70 -29.82
N GLU A 276 -3.81 15.06 -28.97
CA GLU A 276 -2.81 16.09 -29.31
C GLU A 276 -1.97 15.68 -30.51
N PHE A 277 -1.57 14.41 -30.58
CA PHE A 277 -0.84 13.87 -31.72
C PHE A 277 -1.64 13.94 -33.02
N THR A 278 -2.93 13.58 -33.00
CA THR A 278 -3.79 13.60 -34.21
C THR A 278 -4.08 15.02 -34.68
N ASN A 279 -4.31 15.96 -33.74
CA ASN A 279 -4.57 17.36 -34.07
C ASN A 279 -3.36 18.10 -34.66
N ASN A 280 -2.15 17.68 -34.34
CA ASN A 280 -0.90 18.27 -34.87
C ASN A 280 -0.50 17.70 -36.25
N ARG A 281 -1.25 16.74 -36.79
CA ARG A 281 -1.00 16.13 -38.11
C ARG A 281 -2.09 16.49 -39.17
N GLY A 282 -3.14 17.15 -38.75
CA GLY A 282 -4.16 17.72 -39.64
C GLY A 282 -3.90 19.21 -39.91
#